data_2543abdd2178431d23468670d5829df2
#
_entry.id   2543abdd2178431d23468670d5829df2
#
_cell.length_a   1.000
_cell.length_b   1.000
_cell.length_c   1.000
_cell.angle_alpha   90.00
_cell.angle_beta   90.00
_cell.angle_gamma   90.00
#
_symmetry.space_group_name_H-M   'P 1'
#
loop_
_entity.id
_entity.type
_entity.pdbx_description
1 polymer ?
#
loop_
_entity_poly.entity_id
_entity_poly.type
_entity_poly.pdbx_seq_one_letter_code
_entity_poly.pdbx_strand_id
1 'polypeptide(L)' 'MNAEILTKWREMVVSYAEGRLNVLPTSVQIFLTSQYRDAFGKLPRQCRCANALRDAAVELATLWRKNERANEAKG' A
#
# COMPACT_ATOMS: atom_id res chain seq x y z
N MET A 1 15.67 4.07 7.22
CA MET A 1 15.28 3.17 6.13
C MET A 1 15.66 3.80 4.80
N ASN A 2 16.21 3.03 3.89
CA ASN A 2 16.68 3.54 2.59
C ASN A 2 15.48 3.91 1.70
N ALA A 3 15.55 5.07 1.06
CA ALA A 3 14.48 5.54 0.17
C ALA A 3 14.24 4.59 -1.01
N GLU A 4 15.27 3.94 -1.52
CA GLU A 4 15.14 2.96 -2.61
C GLU A 4 14.32 1.75 -2.17
N ILE A 5 14.50 1.28 -0.95
CA ILE A 5 13.74 0.16 -0.40
C ILE A 5 12.27 0.56 -0.24
N LEU A 6 12.00 1.77 0.25
CA LEU A 6 10.63 2.26 0.40
C LEU A 6 9.93 2.37 -0.95
N THR A 7 10.61 2.90 -1.96
CA THR A 7 10.06 3.00 -3.31
C THR A 7 9.73 1.63 -3.87
N LYS A 8 10.64 0.67 -3.70
CA LYS A 8 10.44 -0.70 -4.16
C LYS A 8 9.24 -1.36 -3.48
N TRP A 9 9.12 -1.17 -2.17
CA TRP A 9 7.99 -1.73 -1.41
C TRP A 9 6.66 -1.11 -1.83
N ARG A 10 6.64 0.20 -2.09
CA ARG A 10 5.43 0.87 -2.58
C ARG A 10 5.03 0.33 -3.95
N GLU A 11 5.98 0.12 -4.84
CA GLU A 11 5.71 -0.50 -6.14
C GLU A 11 5.14 -1.90 -5.99
N MET A 12 5.66 -2.68 -5.05
CA MET A 12 5.14 -4.02 -4.78
C MET A 12 3.71 -3.98 -4.25
N VAL A 13 3.40 -3.03 -3.36
CA VAL A 13 2.04 -2.84 -2.86
C VAL A 13 1.09 -2.49 -4.00
N VAL A 14 1.48 -1.58 -4.88
CA VAL A 14 0.68 -1.19 -6.05
C VAL A 14 0.46 -2.38 -6.98
N SER A 15 1.52 -3.13 -7.27
CA SER A 15 1.41 -4.32 -8.12
C SER A 15 0.49 -5.37 -7.52
N TYR A 16 0.56 -5.56 -6.20
CA TYR A 16 -0.34 -6.47 -5.49
C TYR A 16 -1.79 -5.98 -5.58
N ALA A 17 -2.02 -4.68 -5.41
CA ALA A 17 -3.34 -4.08 -5.54
C ALA A 17 -3.94 -4.26 -6.93
N GLU A 18 -3.09 -4.18 -7.96
CA GLU A 18 -3.52 -4.35 -9.35
C GLU A 18 -3.67 -5.80 -9.79
N GLY A 19 -3.36 -6.75 -8.91
CA GLY A 19 -3.45 -8.17 -9.21
C GLY A 19 -2.25 -8.74 -9.96
N ARG A 20 -1.17 -7.99 -10.08
CA ARG A 20 0.07 -8.45 -10.74
C ARG A 20 0.90 -9.35 -9.85
N LEU A 21 0.79 -9.18 -8.54
CA LEU A 21 1.43 -10.03 -7.56
C LEU A 21 0.36 -10.82 -6.80
N ASN A 22 0.61 -12.10 -6.58
CA ASN A 22 -0.31 -12.96 -5.84
C ASN A 22 -0.03 -12.95 -4.34
N VAL A 23 1.22 -12.72 -3.96
CA VAL A 23 1.66 -12.78 -2.56
C VAL A 23 2.68 -11.67 -2.31
N LEU A 24 2.62 -11.05 -1.13
CA LEU A 24 3.62 -10.10 -0.68
C LEU A 24 4.55 -10.75 0.34
N PRO A 25 5.86 -10.44 0.30
CA PRO A 25 6.77 -10.83 1.38
C PRO A 25 6.30 -10.28 2.72
N THR A 26 6.61 -10.99 3.81
CA THR A 26 6.19 -10.58 5.15
C THR A 26 6.59 -9.13 5.48
N SER A 27 7.81 -8.74 5.11
CA SER A 27 8.29 -7.38 5.33
C SER A 27 7.39 -6.33 4.66
N VAL A 28 6.96 -6.62 3.44
CA VAL A 28 6.09 -5.72 2.67
C VAL A 28 4.68 -5.71 3.26
N GLN A 29 4.21 -6.84 3.77
CA GLN A 29 2.91 -6.91 4.46
C GLN A 29 2.91 -6.03 5.71
N ILE A 30 3.98 -6.07 6.49
CA ILE A 30 4.14 -5.21 7.67
C ILE A 30 4.17 -3.74 7.26
N PHE A 31 4.92 -3.43 6.22
CA PHE A 31 5.00 -2.09 5.66
C PHE A 31 3.61 -1.59 5.23
N LEU A 32 2.87 -2.42 4.49
CA LEU A 32 1.51 -2.09 4.04
C LEU A 32 0.59 -1.79 5.22
N THR A 33 0.60 -2.64 6.25
CA THR A 33 -0.22 -2.46 7.44
C THR A 33 0.14 -1.15 8.16
N SER A 34 1.42 -0.87 8.31
CA SER A 34 1.91 0.35 8.95
C SER A 34 1.48 1.60 8.17
N GLN A 35 1.64 1.58 6.85
CA GLN A 35 1.26 2.70 6.00
C GLN A 35 -0.25 2.91 6.00
N TYR A 36 -1.02 1.84 6.00
CA TYR A 36 -2.48 1.92 6.07
C TYR A 36 -2.92 2.56 7.39
N ARG A 37 -2.33 2.13 8.50
CA ARG A 37 -2.61 2.69 9.81
C ARG A 37 -2.29 4.19 9.86
N ASP A 38 -1.14 4.58 9.32
CA ASP A 38 -0.73 5.98 9.31
C ASP A 38 -1.65 6.84 8.44
N ALA A 39 -2.11 6.28 7.33
CA ALA A 39 -2.93 7.02 6.38
C ALA A 39 -4.38 7.15 6.82
N PHE A 40 -4.95 6.08 7.39
CA PHE A 40 -6.38 6.01 7.70
C PHE A 40 -6.69 6.04 9.19
N GLY A 41 -5.68 6.01 10.05
CA GLY A 41 -5.86 6.05 11.50
C GLY A 41 -6.46 4.80 12.10
N LYS A 42 -6.51 3.70 11.35
CA LYS A 42 -7.04 2.41 11.81
C LYS A 42 -6.29 1.28 11.13
N LEU A 43 -6.32 0.10 11.75
CA LEU A 43 -5.74 -1.09 11.14
C LEU A 43 -6.64 -1.60 10.01
N PRO A 44 -6.06 -2.24 8.97
CA PRO A 44 -6.86 -2.89 7.96
C PRO A 44 -7.67 -4.03 8.58
N ARG A 45 -8.76 -4.41 7.93
CA ARG A 45 -9.60 -5.51 8.42
C ARG A 45 -8.75 -6.75 8.64
N GLN A 46 -8.81 -7.28 9.86
CA GLN A 46 -8.19 -8.56 10.17
C GLN A 46 -9.14 -9.68 9.79
N CYS A 47 -9.29 -9.90 8.52
CA CYS A 47 -10.01 -11.06 8.03
C CYS A 47 -8.97 -12.06 7.53
N ARG A 48 -9.17 -13.35 7.84
CA ARG A 48 -8.33 -14.42 7.32
C ARG A 48 -8.49 -14.59 5.80
N CYS A 49 -9.27 -13.74 5.19
CA CYS A 49 -9.47 -13.74 3.74
C CYS A 49 -8.29 -13.05 3.07
N ALA A 50 -7.71 -13.69 2.06
CA ALA A 50 -6.64 -13.09 1.25
C ALA A 50 -7.05 -11.73 0.67
N ASN A 51 -8.35 -11.53 0.49
CA ASN A 51 -8.89 -10.30 -0.08
C ASN A 51 -8.76 -9.08 0.84
N ALA A 52 -8.71 -9.28 2.17
CA ALA A 52 -8.62 -8.16 3.10
C ALA A 52 -7.31 -7.38 2.94
N LEU A 53 -6.20 -8.09 2.76
CA LEU A 53 -4.90 -7.47 2.55
C LEU A 53 -4.87 -6.76 1.19
N ARG A 54 -5.43 -7.38 0.17
CA ARG A 54 -5.51 -6.76 -1.16
C ARG A 54 -6.39 -5.51 -1.17
N ASP A 55 -7.52 -5.54 -0.47
CA ASP A 55 -8.39 -4.38 -0.33
C ASP A 55 -7.66 -3.21 0.33
N ALA A 56 -6.88 -3.48 1.37
CA ALA A 56 -6.05 -2.47 2.02
C ALA A 56 -5.03 -1.90 1.05
N ALA A 57 -4.40 -2.75 0.24
CA ALA A 57 -3.44 -2.32 -0.76
C ALA A 57 -4.10 -1.43 -1.83
N VAL A 58 -5.30 -1.78 -2.28
CA VAL A 58 -6.05 -0.99 -3.26
C VAL A 58 -6.39 0.39 -2.69
N GLU A 59 -6.88 0.46 -1.47
CA GLU A 59 -7.20 1.72 -0.82
C GLU A 59 -5.96 2.61 -0.68
N LEU A 60 -4.86 2.03 -0.24
CA LEU A 60 -3.61 2.76 -0.04
C LEU A 60 -3.01 3.23 -1.37
N ALA A 61 -3.01 2.38 -2.40
CA ALA A 61 -2.53 2.75 -3.73
C ALA A 61 -3.37 3.88 -4.32
N THR A 62 -4.68 3.85 -4.12
CA THR A 62 -5.58 4.90 -4.57
C THR A 62 -5.25 6.23 -3.88
N LEU A 63 -5.00 6.20 -2.58
CA LEU A 63 -4.62 7.37 -1.82
C LEU A 63 -3.28 7.95 -2.31
N TRP A 64 -2.30 7.09 -2.56
CA TRP A 64 -0.99 7.54 -3.06
C TRP A 64 -1.11 8.22 -4.41
N ARG A 65 -1.91 7.67 -5.33
CA ARG A 65 -2.15 8.28 -6.64
C ARG A 65 -2.82 9.64 -6.51
N LYS A 66 -3.78 9.76 -5.61
CA LYS A 66 -4.47 11.01 -5.35
C LYS A 66 -3.51 12.07 -4.82
N ASN A 67 -2.62 11.70 -3.91
CA ASN A 67 -1.63 12.60 -3.36
C ASN A 67 -0.60 13.04 -4.41
N GLU A 68 -0.18 12.15 -5.29
CA GLU A 68 0.73 12.48 -6.38
C GLU A 68 0.10 13.49 -7.33
N ARG A 69 -1.17 13.31 -7.69
CA ARG A 69 -1.89 14.26 -8.53
C ARG A 69 -2.00 15.63 -7.87
N ALA A 70 -2.27 15.66 -6.57
CA ALA A 70 -2.35 16.90 -5.82
C ALA A 70 -1.01 17.64 -5.82
N ASN A 71 0.10 16.90 -5.68
CA ASN A 71 1.44 17.48 -5.74
C ASN A 71 1.79 17.99 -7.13
N GLU A 72 1.42 17.26 -8.19
CA GLU A 72 1.64 17.69 -9.56
C GLU A 72 0.83 18.95 -9.88
N ALA A 73 -0.39 19.05 -9.38
CA ALA A 73 -1.24 20.21 -9.60
C ALA A 73 -0.69 21.47 -8.93
N LYS A 74 0.09 21.32 -7.86
CA LYS A 74 0.73 22.43 -7.18
C LYS A 74 2.09 22.79 -7.75
N GLY A 75 2.65 21.93 -8.53
CA GLY A 75 3.94 22.16 -9.17
C GLY A 75 3.81 23.00 -10.39
#